data_7675b3092107fa865c0f1099869a8b58
#
_entry.id   7675b3092107fa865c0f1099869a8b58
#
_cell.length_a   1.000
_cell.length_b   1.000
_cell.length_c   1.000
_cell.angle_alpha   90.00
_cell.angle_beta   90.00
_cell.angle_gamma   90.00
#
_symmetry.space_group_name_H-M   'P 1'
#
loop_
_entity.id
_entity.type
_entity.pdbx_description
1 polymer ?
#
loop_
_entity_poly.entity_id
_entity_poly.type
_entity_poly.pdbx_seq_one_letter_code
_entity_poly.pdbx_strand_id
1 'polypeptide(L)'
;MKSLLTRQRRINPVYLSFMAVSFMTGVAGALQAPTLSLFLTREVQVSPFWVGLFFTINAIAGIVISLLMAKRSDNQGDRRNLILFCCLMATLNALLFAFNRHYLTLVTLGVFLSALASVSIPQVFALAREYADQSAREVVMFSSVMRAQLSLAWVIGPPLSFALALNYGFETLFCVAAGIFLLSMLLIWRTLPSVPRVVASPEEVLTQLSPWKDSQVRLLFIASVTMWACNTMYIIDMPLYISTTLGLPEKLAGLLMGTAAGLEIPIMLLAGHYARRTGKRNLMLLALVAAIVFYLGLVMFQSRTALMVLQLFNAAFVGIIAGIGMLWFQDLMPGRAGAATTLFTTSISTGMIIAGIIQGTMSERFGHESVYWLALGLAVLALGLASRVRDVVDR
;
A
#
# COMPACT_ATOMS: atom_id res chain seq x y z
N MET A 1 -15.02 -38.52 -28.24
CA MET A 1 -14.15 -38.23 -27.13
C MET A 1 -12.83 -37.53 -27.54
N LYS A 2 -12.74 -36.93 -28.73
CA LYS A 2 -11.56 -36.20 -29.21
C LYS A 2 -11.78 -34.70 -29.48
N SER A 3 -12.98 -34.12 -29.19
CA SER A 3 -13.32 -32.72 -29.46
C SER A 3 -13.27 -31.79 -28.21
N LEU A 4 -12.87 -32.30 -27.06
CA LEU A 4 -12.82 -31.54 -25.82
C LEU A 4 -11.42 -31.03 -25.41
N LEU A 5 -10.37 -31.37 -26.17
CA LEU A 5 -8.96 -31.06 -25.79
C LEU A 5 -8.31 -29.90 -26.54
N THR A 6 -9.01 -29.19 -27.42
CA THR A 6 -8.41 -28.10 -28.21
C THR A 6 -9.10 -26.75 -28.05
N ARG A 7 -9.75 -26.47 -26.93
CA ARG A 7 -10.08 -25.09 -26.58
C ARG A 7 -8.82 -24.43 -25.98
N GLN A 8 -7.83 -24.14 -26.85
CA GLN A 8 -6.77 -23.18 -26.48
C GLN A 8 -7.46 -21.95 -25.85
N ARG A 9 -7.29 -21.77 -24.53
CA ARG A 9 -7.75 -20.56 -23.82
C ARG A 9 -6.97 -19.39 -24.40
N ARG A 10 -7.42 -18.80 -25.52
CA ARG A 10 -6.91 -17.52 -25.99
C ARG A 10 -7.04 -16.55 -24.82
N ILE A 11 -5.91 -16.11 -24.31
CA ILE A 11 -5.86 -15.08 -23.26
C ILE A 11 -6.59 -13.87 -23.85
N ASN A 12 -7.68 -13.45 -23.20
CA ASN A 12 -8.44 -12.30 -23.66
C ASN A 12 -7.53 -11.06 -23.54
N PRO A 13 -7.27 -10.32 -24.62
CA PRO A 13 -6.34 -9.18 -24.62
C PRO A 13 -6.73 -8.09 -23.62
N VAL A 14 -8.03 -7.95 -23.30
CA VAL A 14 -8.53 -7.01 -22.31
C VAL A 14 -8.05 -7.38 -20.90
N TYR A 15 -8.06 -8.67 -20.53
CA TYR A 15 -7.51 -9.11 -19.23
C TYR A 15 -6.01 -8.82 -19.12
N LEU A 16 -5.26 -9.07 -20.20
CA LEU A 16 -3.84 -8.76 -20.24
C LEU A 16 -3.60 -7.26 -20.06
N SER A 17 -4.45 -6.42 -20.68
CA SER A 17 -4.40 -4.97 -20.54
C SER A 17 -4.64 -4.51 -19.10
N PHE A 18 -5.64 -5.07 -18.40
CA PHE A 18 -5.85 -4.77 -16.98
C PHE A 18 -4.64 -5.14 -16.12
N MET A 19 -4.04 -6.30 -16.38
CA MET A 19 -2.82 -6.74 -15.68
C MET A 19 -1.66 -5.79 -15.95
N ALA A 20 -1.42 -5.43 -17.22
CA ALA A 20 -0.37 -4.50 -17.61
C ALA A 20 -0.56 -3.11 -16.99
N VAL A 21 -1.78 -2.58 -17.00
CA VAL A 21 -2.12 -1.28 -16.36
C VAL A 21 -1.87 -1.34 -14.85
N SER A 22 -2.31 -2.40 -14.17
CA SER A 22 -2.07 -2.57 -12.73
C SER A 22 -0.58 -2.66 -12.40
N PHE A 23 0.20 -3.39 -13.21
CA PHE A 23 1.63 -3.49 -13.05
C PHE A 23 2.33 -2.14 -13.28
N MET A 24 2.04 -1.48 -14.39
CA MET A 24 2.67 -0.21 -14.75
C MET A 24 2.36 0.90 -13.74
N THR A 25 1.09 1.06 -13.35
CA THR A 25 0.71 2.05 -12.32
C THR A 25 1.31 1.71 -10.97
N GLY A 26 1.40 0.42 -10.63
CA GLY A 26 2.09 -0.07 -9.44
C GLY A 26 3.58 0.26 -9.45
N VAL A 27 4.29 0.01 -10.56
CA VAL A 27 5.73 0.34 -10.73
C VAL A 27 5.94 1.85 -10.63
N ALA A 28 5.13 2.67 -11.31
CA ALA A 28 5.26 4.13 -11.25
C ALA A 28 5.08 4.67 -9.82
N GLY A 29 4.17 4.10 -9.04
CA GLY A 29 4.02 4.41 -7.61
C GLY A 29 5.18 3.93 -6.77
N ALA A 30 5.63 2.69 -6.98
CA ALA A 30 6.74 2.08 -6.24
C ALA A 30 8.11 2.69 -6.59
N LEU A 31 8.24 3.40 -7.70
CA LEU A 31 9.42 4.22 -8.01
C LEU A 31 9.49 5.48 -7.14
N GLN A 32 8.36 6.10 -6.81
CA GLN A 32 8.33 7.39 -6.13
C GLN A 32 8.33 7.25 -4.60
N ALA A 33 7.50 6.36 -4.06
CA ALA A 33 7.24 6.28 -2.62
C ALA A 33 8.48 6.02 -1.75
N PRO A 34 9.38 5.07 -2.07
CA PRO A 34 10.52 4.73 -1.19
C PRO A 34 11.60 5.79 -1.13
N THR A 35 11.75 6.59 -2.17
CA THR A 35 12.80 7.64 -2.25
C THR A 35 12.27 9.03 -1.95
N LEU A 36 10.97 9.17 -1.67
CA LEU A 36 10.35 10.48 -1.47
C LEU A 36 10.89 11.20 -0.22
N SER A 37 11.12 10.49 0.88
CA SER A 37 11.72 11.07 2.08
C SER A 37 13.14 11.57 1.81
N LEU A 38 13.92 10.80 1.05
CA LEU A 38 15.28 11.19 0.66
C LEU A 38 15.27 12.40 -0.28
N PHE A 39 14.34 12.47 -1.24
CA PHE A 39 14.13 13.62 -2.11
C PHE A 39 13.81 14.89 -1.31
N LEU A 40 12.85 14.81 -0.39
CA LEU A 40 12.46 15.96 0.44
C LEU A 40 13.61 16.46 1.31
N THR A 41 14.42 15.55 1.85
CA THR A 41 15.55 15.92 2.71
C THR A 41 16.73 16.47 1.91
N ARG A 42 17.08 15.88 0.76
CA ARG A 42 18.29 16.23 0.00
C ARG A 42 18.07 17.32 -1.04
N GLU A 43 17.00 17.20 -1.82
CA GLU A 43 16.75 18.13 -2.94
C GLU A 43 15.94 19.35 -2.50
N VAL A 44 14.94 19.13 -1.63
CA VAL A 44 14.09 20.21 -1.09
C VAL A 44 14.68 20.81 0.19
N GLN A 45 15.61 20.09 0.84
CA GLN A 45 16.37 20.52 2.03
C GLN A 45 15.47 20.87 3.24
N VAL A 46 14.42 20.09 3.46
CA VAL A 46 13.55 20.24 4.63
C VAL A 46 13.95 19.32 5.76
N SER A 47 13.65 19.73 7.01
CA SER A 47 13.92 18.91 8.19
C SER A 47 12.99 17.70 8.28
N PRO A 48 13.33 16.67 9.08
CA PRO A 48 12.53 15.47 9.24
C PRO A 48 11.06 15.71 9.64
N PHE A 49 10.81 16.75 10.43
CA PHE A 49 9.44 17.14 10.78
C PHE A 49 8.60 17.50 9.55
N TRP A 50 9.14 18.30 8.63
CA TRP A 50 8.45 18.71 7.40
C TRP A 50 8.25 17.53 6.45
N VAL A 51 9.20 16.57 6.43
CA VAL A 51 9.03 15.31 5.70
C VAL A 51 7.82 14.54 6.26
N GLY A 52 7.77 14.34 7.57
CA GLY A 52 6.65 13.65 8.22
C GLY A 52 5.31 14.36 8.02
N LEU A 53 5.30 15.69 8.11
CA LEU A 53 4.11 16.51 7.85
C LEU A 53 3.62 16.37 6.40
N PHE A 54 4.54 16.32 5.42
CA PHE A 54 4.20 16.06 4.03
C PHE A 54 3.44 14.73 3.87
N PHE A 55 3.97 13.63 4.44
CA PHE A 55 3.31 12.31 4.36
C PHE A 55 1.93 12.30 5.04
N THR A 56 1.80 12.99 6.16
CA THR A 56 0.51 13.12 6.86
C THR A 56 -0.52 13.88 6.04
N ILE A 57 -0.16 15.05 5.50
CA ILE A 57 -1.07 15.86 4.66
C ILE A 57 -1.43 15.08 3.40
N ASN A 58 -0.46 14.39 2.78
CA ASN A 58 -0.70 13.56 1.59
C ASN A 58 -1.68 12.41 1.89
N ALA A 59 -1.55 11.73 3.03
CA ALA A 59 -2.46 10.67 3.45
C ALA A 59 -3.88 11.20 3.70
N ILE A 60 -4.03 12.34 4.40
CA ILE A 60 -5.32 12.98 4.65
C ILE A 60 -5.99 13.37 3.32
N ALA A 61 -5.25 14.06 2.44
CA ALA A 61 -5.76 14.48 1.15
C ALA A 61 -6.18 13.28 0.28
N GLY A 62 -5.38 12.21 0.28
CA GLY A 62 -5.68 10.96 -0.42
C GLY A 62 -7.00 10.34 0.03
N ILE A 63 -7.26 10.28 1.35
CA ILE A 63 -8.52 9.76 1.88
C ILE A 63 -9.69 10.65 1.48
N VAL A 64 -9.59 11.95 1.72
CA VAL A 64 -10.69 12.90 1.44
C VAL A 64 -11.05 12.86 -0.04
N ILE A 65 -10.07 12.97 -0.92
CA ILE A 65 -10.29 12.96 -2.38
C ILE A 65 -10.80 11.59 -2.85
N SER A 66 -10.25 10.48 -2.32
CA SER A 66 -10.72 9.14 -2.67
C SER A 66 -12.20 8.95 -2.32
N LEU A 67 -12.65 9.40 -1.15
CA LEU A 67 -14.04 9.32 -0.74
C LEU A 67 -14.96 10.20 -1.62
N LEU A 68 -14.55 11.43 -1.92
CA LEU A 68 -15.30 12.34 -2.78
C LEU A 68 -15.42 11.79 -4.21
N MET A 69 -14.33 11.28 -4.76
CA MET A 69 -14.29 10.73 -6.11
C MET A 69 -15.04 9.39 -6.21
N ALA A 70 -14.98 8.54 -5.17
CA ALA A 70 -15.77 7.32 -5.10
C ALA A 70 -17.26 7.63 -5.16
N LYS A 71 -17.76 8.55 -4.32
CA LYS A 71 -19.16 8.99 -4.31
C LYS A 71 -19.59 9.56 -5.68
N ARG A 72 -18.75 10.36 -6.32
CA ARG A 72 -19.03 10.91 -7.65
C ARG A 72 -18.99 9.82 -8.73
N SER A 73 -17.99 8.96 -8.69
CA SER A 73 -17.85 7.83 -9.60
C SER A 73 -19.01 6.84 -9.47
N ASP A 74 -19.56 6.68 -8.25
CA ASP A 74 -20.68 5.79 -8.00
C ASP A 74 -22.01 6.29 -8.54
N ASN A 75 -22.18 7.56 -8.73
CA ASN A 75 -23.43 8.16 -9.20
C ASN A 75 -23.44 8.50 -10.69
N GLN A 76 -22.30 8.81 -11.29
CA GLN A 76 -22.25 9.30 -12.67
C GLN A 76 -20.88 9.01 -13.33
N GLY A 77 -20.91 8.62 -14.61
CA GLY A 77 -19.75 8.63 -15.47
C GLY A 77 -19.12 7.28 -15.78
N ASP A 78 -18.26 7.29 -16.79
CA ASP A 78 -17.46 6.16 -17.22
C ASP A 78 -16.19 6.06 -16.36
N ARG A 79 -16.00 4.92 -15.66
CA ARG A 79 -14.79 4.68 -14.85
C ARG A 79 -13.50 4.78 -15.66
N ARG A 80 -13.54 4.41 -16.94
CA ARG A 80 -12.39 4.52 -17.84
C ARG A 80 -11.92 5.97 -17.95
N ASN A 81 -12.83 6.93 -18.15
CA ASN A 81 -12.50 8.35 -18.25
C ASN A 81 -11.94 8.89 -16.92
N LEU A 82 -12.47 8.41 -15.80
CA LEU A 82 -11.94 8.75 -14.48
C LEU A 82 -10.52 8.22 -14.29
N ILE A 83 -10.23 6.98 -14.69
CA ILE A 83 -8.89 6.39 -14.62
C ILE A 83 -7.91 7.18 -15.50
N LEU A 84 -8.31 7.56 -16.72
CA LEU A 84 -7.51 8.40 -17.63
C LEU A 84 -7.18 9.75 -16.98
N PHE A 85 -8.17 10.41 -16.38
CA PHE A 85 -7.95 11.64 -15.63
C PHE A 85 -6.98 11.46 -14.46
N CYS A 86 -7.11 10.39 -13.67
CA CYS A 86 -6.19 10.09 -12.56
C CYS A 86 -4.76 9.83 -13.06
N CYS A 87 -4.59 9.12 -14.17
CA CYS A 87 -3.27 8.90 -14.77
C CYS A 87 -2.65 10.21 -15.28
N LEU A 88 -3.45 11.11 -15.84
CA LEU A 88 -2.99 12.45 -16.21
C LEU A 88 -2.52 13.24 -14.98
N MET A 89 -3.29 13.21 -13.88
CA MET A 89 -2.89 13.86 -12.63
C MET A 89 -1.62 13.25 -12.05
N ALA A 90 -1.46 11.93 -12.15
CA ALA A 90 -0.22 11.23 -11.74
C ALA A 90 0.98 11.66 -12.59
N THR A 91 0.81 11.81 -13.91
CA THR A 91 1.86 12.31 -14.81
C THR A 91 2.26 13.73 -14.45
N LEU A 92 1.28 14.63 -14.29
CA LEU A 92 1.53 16.03 -13.90
C LEU A 92 2.22 16.12 -12.54
N ASN A 93 1.79 15.28 -11.57
CA ASN A 93 2.42 15.20 -10.27
C ASN A 93 3.89 14.79 -10.36
N ALA A 94 4.19 13.73 -11.10
CA ALA A 94 5.55 13.26 -11.28
C ALA A 94 6.43 14.33 -11.98
N LEU A 95 5.92 15.02 -12.99
CA LEU A 95 6.63 16.16 -13.62
C LEU A 95 6.83 17.33 -12.66
N LEU A 96 5.84 17.61 -11.81
CA LEU A 96 5.99 18.65 -10.78
C LEU A 96 7.15 18.32 -9.83
N PHE A 97 7.26 17.07 -9.36
CA PHE A 97 8.37 16.61 -8.52
C PHE A 97 9.70 16.57 -9.26
N ALA A 98 9.71 16.30 -10.56
CA ALA A 98 10.92 16.32 -11.38
C ALA A 98 11.56 17.71 -11.39
N PHE A 99 10.77 18.77 -11.58
CA PHE A 99 11.28 20.11 -11.86
C PHE A 99 11.10 21.12 -10.74
N ASN A 100 10.37 20.81 -9.67
CA ASN A 100 10.12 21.72 -8.56
C ASN A 100 10.84 21.27 -7.27
N ARG A 101 11.43 22.23 -6.54
CA ARG A 101 12.11 22.00 -5.25
C ARG A 101 11.53 22.87 -4.14
N HIS A 102 10.44 23.59 -4.42
CA HIS A 102 9.83 24.48 -3.44
C HIS A 102 8.80 23.71 -2.59
N TYR A 103 9.06 23.55 -1.30
CA TYR A 103 8.26 22.71 -0.39
C TYR A 103 6.76 23.07 -0.40
N LEU A 104 6.42 24.37 -0.32
CA LEU A 104 5.01 24.80 -0.30
C LEU A 104 4.27 24.37 -1.57
N THR A 105 4.91 24.43 -2.74
CA THR A 105 4.30 23.98 -3.99
C THR A 105 4.09 22.46 -3.98
N LEU A 106 5.05 21.72 -3.44
CA LEU A 106 4.95 20.26 -3.37
C LEU A 106 3.89 19.80 -2.36
N VAL A 107 3.79 20.46 -1.18
CA VAL A 107 2.82 20.09 -0.14
C VAL A 107 1.39 20.56 -0.47
N THR A 108 1.23 21.55 -1.34
CA THR A 108 -0.10 22.01 -1.79
C THR A 108 -0.49 21.39 -3.11
N LEU A 109 0.08 21.84 -4.22
CA LEU A 109 -0.25 21.35 -5.56
C LEU A 109 0.16 19.89 -5.76
N GLY A 110 1.36 19.50 -5.31
CA GLY A 110 1.84 18.13 -5.41
C GLY A 110 0.95 17.15 -4.65
N VAL A 111 0.61 17.46 -3.41
CA VAL A 111 -0.32 16.63 -2.62
C VAL A 111 -1.71 16.56 -3.25
N PHE A 112 -2.22 17.67 -3.77
CA PHE A 112 -3.52 17.67 -4.46
C PHE A 112 -3.53 16.77 -5.70
N LEU A 113 -2.51 16.87 -6.55
CA LEU A 113 -2.34 16.02 -7.73
C LEU A 113 -2.13 14.55 -7.34
N SER A 114 -1.31 14.28 -6.31
CA SER A 114 -1.07 12.94 -5.77
C SER A 114 -2.36 12.30 -5.25
N ALA A 115 -3.17 13.06 -4.53
CA ALA A 115 -4.43 12.60 -4.00
C ALA A 115 -5.43 12.24 -5.12
N LEU A 116 -5.52 13.02 -6.18
CA LEU A 116 -6.30 12.68 -7.38
C LEU A 116 -5.75 11.42 -8.07
N ALA A 117 -4.43 11.32 -8.20
CA ALA A 117 -3.76 10.17 -8.81
C ALA A 117 -4.02 8.86 -8.04
N SER A 118 -4.07 8.91 -6.71
CA SER A 118 -4.26 7.74 -5.84
C SER A 118 -5.57 7.00 -6.08
N VAL A 119 -6.57 7.66 -6.67
CA VAL A 119 -7.86 7.08 -7.02
C VAL A 119 -7.75 6.10 -8.19
N SER A 120 -6.69 6.15 -9.01
CA SER A 120 -6.54 5.33 -10.22
C SER A 120 -6.59 3.83 -9.94
N ILE A 121 -5.81 3.34 -8.96
CA ILE A 121 -5.73 1.91 -8.65
C ILE A 121 -7.08 1.33 -8.21
N PRO A 122 -7.79 1.89 -7.20
CA PRO A 122 -9.14 1.42 -6.85
C PRO A 122 -10.11 1.41 -8.03
N GLN A 123 -10.06 2.41 -8.91
CA GLN A 123 -10.95 2.48 -10.07
C GLN A 123 -10.60 1.45 -11.15
N VAL A 124 -9.31 1.15 -11.37
CA VAL A 124 -8.90 0.05 -12.26
C VAL A 124 -9.43 -1.29 -11.75
N PHE A 125 -9.34 -1.56 -10.43
CA PHE A 125 -9.89 -2.77 -9.83
C PHE A 125 -11.41 -2.84 -9.93
N ALA A 126 -12.10 -1.71 -9.73
CA ALA A 126 -13.55 -1.63 -9.87
C ALA A 126 -14.00 -1.90 -11.32
N LEU A 127 -13.34 -1.28 -12.31
CA LEU A 127 -13.63 -1.51 -13.72
C LEU A 127 -13.32 -2.95 -14.13
N ALA A 128 -12.23 -3.53 -13.63
CA ALA A 128 -11.87 -4.91 -13.87
C ALA A 128 -12.90 -5.89 -13.33
N ARG A 129 -13.46 -5.62 -12.16
CA ARG A 129 -14.54 -6.40 -11.56
C ARG A 129 -15.82 -6.31 -12.39
N GLU A 130 -16.26 -5.11 -12.75
CA GLU A 130 -17.44 -4.90 -13.59
C GLU A 130 -17.31 -5.63 -14.94
N TYR A 131 -16.12 -5.59 -15.56
CA TYR A 131 -15.84 -6.33 -16.78
C TYR A 131 -15.86 -7.86 -16.59
N ALA A 132 -15.31 -8.36 -15.48
CA ALA A 132 -15.30 -9.78 -15.18
C ALA A 132 -16.70 -10.33 -14.89
N ASP A 133 -17.54 -9.56 -14.15
CA ASP A 133 -18.94 -9.90 -13.87
C ASP A 133 -19.75 -10.04 -15.17
N GLN A 134 -19.56 -9.14 -16.14
CA GLN A 134 -20.22 -9.22 -17.46
C GLN A 134 -19.71 -10.37 -18.32
N SER A 135 -18.46 -10.81 -18.11
CA SER A 135 -17.79 -11.84 -18.91
C SER A 135 -18.03 -13.27 -18.39
N ALA A 136 -18.85 -13.46 -17.35
CA ALA A 136 -19.11 -14.73 -16.67
C ALA A 136 -17.83 -15.52 -16.30
N ARG A 137 -16.75 -14.82 -15.95
CA ARG A 137 -15.48 -15.40 -15.50
C ARG A 137 -15.28 -15.27 -13.99
N GLU A 138 -14.37 -16.09 -13.45
CA GLU A 138 -14.04 -16.08 -12.02
C GLU A 138 -13.40 -14.74 -11.60
N VAL A 139 -14.22 -13.82 -11.09
CA VAL A 139 -13.85 -12.49 -10.58
C VAL A 139 -12.75 -12.56 -9.53
N VAL A 140 -12.83 -13.58 -8.65
CA VAL A 140 -11.87 -13.76 -7.54
C VAL A 140 -10.47 -14.04 -8.06
N MET A 141 -10.32 -14.96 -9.01
CA MET A 141 -9.02 -15.29 -9.61
C MET A 141 -8.42 -14.07 -10.32
N PHE A 142 -9.23 -13.34 -11.09
CA PHE A 142 -8.77 -12.16 -11.82
C PHE A 142 -8.28 -11.05 -10.88
N SER A 143 -9.06 -10.73 -9.85
CA SER A 143 -8.67 -9.76 -8.83
C SER A 143 -7.39 -10.17 -8.11
N SER A 144 -7.22 -11.46 -7.83
CA SER A 144 -6.00 -11.99 -7.18
C SER A 144 -4.77 -11.82 -8.06
N VAL A 145 -4.88 -12.10 -9.36
CA VAL A 145 -3.79 -11.91 -10.32
C VAL A 145 -3.42 -10.43 -10.44
N MET A 146 -4.40 -9.52 -10.49
CA MET A 146 -4.15 -8.09 -10.51
C MET A 146 -3.40 -7.60 -9.25
N ARG A 147 -3.77 -8.11 -8.07
CA ARG A 147 -3.05 -7.81 -6.81
C ARG A 147 -1.61 -8.31 -6.84
N ALA A 148 -1.38 -9.51 -7.40
CA ALA A 148 -0.03 -10.04 -7.57
C ALA A 148 0.86 -9.13 -8.44
N GLN A 149 0.28 -8.44 -9.46
CA GLN A 149 1.03 -7.45 -10.26
C GLN A 149 1.48 -6.24 -9.41
N LEU A 150 0.63 -5.77 -8.49
CA LEU A 150 1.04 -4.70 -7.57
C LEU A 150 2.15 -5.16 -6.62
N SER A 151 2.07 -6.37 -6.09
CA SER A 151 3.13 -6.94 -5.24
C SER A 151 4.44 -7.06 -6.01
N LEU A 152 4.41 -7.54 -7.25
CA LEU A 152 5.59 -7.61 -8.12
C LEU A 152 6.19 -6.22 -8.40
N ALA A 153 5.34 -5.20 -8.58
CA ALA A 153 5.77 -3.82 -8.73
C ALA A 153 6.56 -3.32 -7.51
N TRP A 154 6.14 -3.69 -6.29
CA TRP A 154 6.86 -3.36 -5.05
C TRP A 154 8.15 -4.15 -4.84
N VAL A 155 8.30 -5.34 -5.46
CA VAL A 155 9.58 -6.08 -5.48
C VAL A 155 10.63 -5.35 -6.31
N ILE A 156 10.22 -4.87 -7.50
CA ILE A 156 11.12 -4.27 -8.49
C ILE A 156 11.29 -2.76 -8.23
N GLY A 157 10.22 -2.08 -7.81
CA GLY A 157 10.15 -0.64 -7.70
C GLY A 157 11.22 -0.01 -6.80
N PRO A 158 11.34 -0.41 -5.52
CA PRO A 158 12.31 0.20 -4.61
C PRO A 158 13.77 0.07 -5.08
N PRO A 159 14.28 -1.13 -5.48
CA PRO A 159 15.65 -1.23 -6.00
C PRO A 159 15.88 -0.35 -7.24
N LEU A 160 14.91 -0.31 -8.16
CA LEU A 160 14.99 0.52 -9.36
C LEU A 160 14.90 2.01 -9.03
N SER A 161 14.06 2.39 -8.07
CA SER A 161 13.91 3.76 -7.57
C SER A 161 15.25 4.32 -7.08
N PHE A 162 15.91 3.60 -6.16
CA PHE A 162 17.20 4.01 -5.65
C PHE A 162 18.29 3.98 -6.73
N ALA A 163 18.27 3.00 -7.64
CA ALA A 163 19.21 2.96 -8.75
C ALA A 163 19.07 4.17 -9.68
N LEU A 164 17.85 4.56 -10.02
CA LEU A 164 17.58 5.75 -10.84
C LEU A 164 17.95 7.04 -10.11
N ALA A 165 17.48 7.21 -8.88
CA ALA A 165 17.71 8.44 -8.11
C ALA A 165 19.20 8.69 -7.86
N LEU A 166 19.97 7.66 -7.49
CA LEU A 166 21.36 7.81 -7.08
C LEU A 166 22.34 7.86 -8.26
N ASN A 167 22.03 7.20 -9.40
CA ASN A 167 22.94 7.20 -10.56
C ASN A 167 22.59 8.30 -11.57
N TYR A 168 21.30 8.66 -11.70
CA TYR A 168 20.81 9.58 -12.74
C TYR A 168 20.05 10.78 -12.19
N GLY A 169 19.88 10.86 -10.85
CA GLY A 169 19.21 11.97 -10.17
C GLY A 169 17.68 11.80 -10.06
N PHE A 170 17.10 12.57 -9.14
CA PHE A 170 15.65 12.53 -8.87
C PHE A 170 14.82 13.05 -10.05
N GLU A 171 15.33 13.99 -10.83
CA GLU A 171 14.66 14.47 -12.04
C GLU A 171 14.38 13.30 -13.00
N THR A 172 15.41 12.49 -13.30
CA THR A 172 15.28 11.31 -14.14
C THR A 172 14.30 10.28 -13.56
N LEU A 173 14.37 10.01 -12.24
CA LEU A 173 13.45 9.12 -11.56
C LEU A 173 11.99 9.53 -11.78
N PHE A 174 11.67 10.81 -11.51
CA PHE A 174 10.30 11.31 -11.63
C PHE A 174 9.86 11.42 -13.10
N CYS A 175 10.76 11.76 -14.05
CA CYS A 175 10.46 11.74 -15.47
C CYS A 175 10.15 10.32 -15.98
N VAL A 176 10.89 9.30 -15.53
CA VAL A 176 10.59 7.89 -15.84
C VAL A 176 9.22 7.50 -15.29
N ALA A 177 8.91 7.86 -14.04
CA ALA A 177 7.59 7.61 -13.46
C ALA A 177 6.47 8.30 -14.25
N ALA A 178 6.66 9.55 -14.66
CA ALA A 178 5.73 10.29 -15.52
C ALA A 178 5.52 9.58 -16.88
N GLY A 179 6.60 9.11 -17.50
CA GLY A 179 6.54 8.34 -18.75
C GLY A 179 5.74 7.04 -18.60
N ILE A 180 5.91 6.32 -17.49
CA ILE A 180 5.14 5.09 -17.22
C ILE A 180 3.66 5.41 -17.02
N PHE A 181 3.30 6.48 -16.31
CA PHE A 181 1.90 6.90 -16.17
C PHE A 181 1.29 7.31 -17.51
N LEU A 182 2.03 8.04 -18.35
CA LEU A 182 1.59 8.42 -19.69
C LEU A 182 1.37 7.20 -20.58
N LEU A 183 2.29 6.23 -20.55
CA LEU A 183 2.12 4.95 -21.27
C LEU A 183 0.93 4.15 -20.75
N SER A 184 0.72 4.14 -19.43
CA SER A 184 -0.47 3.53 -18.82
C SER A 184 -1.75 4.19 -19.31
N MET A 185 -1.78 5.53 -19.36
CA MET A 185 -2.90 6.31 -19.89
C MET A 185 -3.20 5.96 -21.36
N LEU A 186 -2.17 5.87 -22.20
CA LEU A 186 -2.30 5.49 -23.60
C LEU A 186 -2.83 4.05 -23.76
N LEU A 187 -2.33 3.12 -22.95
CA LEU A 187 -2.80 1.73 -22.92
C LEU A 187 -4.27 1.65 -22.51
N ILE A 188 -4.68 2.36 -21.43
CA ILE A 188 -6.05 2.44 -20.97
C ILE A 188 -6.95 2.97 -22.09
N TRP A 189 -6.55 4.07 -22.71
CA TRP A 189 -7.31 4.71 -23.79
C TRP A 189 -7.54 3.79 -24.98
N ARG A 190 -6.55 2.93 -25.31
CA ARG A 190 -6.66 2.04 -26.48
C ARG A 190 -7.32 0.69 -26.21
N THR A 191 -7.21 0.17 -25.00
CA THR A 191 -7.49 -1.26 -24.76
C THR A 191 -8.54 -1.54 -23.71
N LEU A 192 -8.76 -0.63 -22.72
CA LEU A 192 -9.77 -0.89 -21.72
C LEU A 192 -11.17 -0.50 -22.22
N PRO A 193 -12.17 -1.39 -22.00
CA PRO A 193 -13.54 -1.09 -22.41
C PRO A 193 -14.19 -0.05 -21.51
N SER A 194 -15.12 0.70 -22.09
CA SER A 194 -16.13 1.43 -21.32
C SER A 194 -17.23 0.43 -20.95
N VAL A 195 -17.43 0.22 -19.65
CA VAL A 195 -18.43 -0.71 -19.15
C VAL A 195 -19.64 0.07 -18.67
N PRO A 196 -20.85 -0.15 -19.25
CA PRO A 196 -22.08 0.45 -18.74
C PRO A 196 -22.35 -0.05 -17.32
N ARG A 197 -22.75 0.87 -16.46
CA ARG A 197 -22.91 0.60 -15.05
C ARG A 197 -24.27 0.00 -14.72
N VAL A 198 -24.30 -1.02 -13.89
CA VAL A 198 -25.50 -1.47 -13.17
C VAL A 198 -25.56 -0.69 -11.86
N VAL A 199 -26.52 0.21 -11.74
CA VAL A 199 -26.75 0.96 -10.50
C VAL A 199 -27.25 -0.02 -9.43
N ALA A 200 -26.49 -0.20 -8.37
CA ALA A 200 -26.93 -1.00 -7.22
C ALA A 200 -28.15 -0.33 -6.55
N SER A 201 -29.16 -1.12 -6.22
CA SER A 201 -30.38 -0.61 -5.56
C SER A 201 -30.08 -0.06 -4.16
N PRO A 202 -30.77 1.00 -3.73
CA PRO A 202 -30.51 1.69 -2.45
C PRO A 202 -30.88 0.89 -1.17
N GLU A 203 -31.43 -0.31 -1.29
CA GLU A 203 -32.08 -1.01 -0.16
C GLU A 203 -31.15 -1.64 0.88
N GLU A 204 -29.84 -1.76 0.65
CA GLU A 204 -28.92 -2.42 1.59
C GLU A 204 -28.31 -1.51 2.67
N VAL A 205 -28.65 -0.23 2.72
CA VAL A 205 -27.94 0.74 3.60
C VAL A 205 -28.60 0.94 4.97
N LEU A 206 -29.81 0.43 5.25
CA LEU A 206 -30.67 0.99 6.28
C LEU A 206 -30.80 0.24 7.62
N THR A 207 -30.00 -0.78 7.96
CA THR A 207 -30.12 -1.40 9.31
C THR A 207 -28.79 -1.89 9.87
N GLN A 208 -27.78 -1.05 10.04
CA GLN A 208 -26.51 -1.51 10.60
C GLN A 208 -26.17 -0.77 11.90
N LEU A 209 -26.25 -1.50 13.03
CA LEU A 209 -25.64 -1.10 14.28
C LEU A 209 -24.17 -0.68 14.04
N SER A 210 -23.77 0.45 14.62
CA SER A 210 -22.40 0.96 14.45
C SER A 210 -21.35 -0.10 14.79
N PRO A 211 -20.38 -0.41 13.94
CA PRO A 211 -19.30 -1.37 14.23
C PRO A 211 -18.53 -1.05 15.50
N TRP A 212 -18.51 0.23 15.87
CA TRP A 212 -17.80 0.76 17.04
C TRP A 212 -18.40 0.34 18.40
N LYS A 213 -19.58 -0.28 18.42
CA LYS A 213 -20.16 -0.81 19.66
C LYS A 213 -19.47 -2.09 20.13
N ASP A 214 -18.89 -2.89 19.21
CA ASP A 214 -18.16 -4.11 19.58
C ASP A 214 -16.73 -3.77 20.03
N SER A 215 -16.40 -4.13 21.27
CA SER A 215 -15.07 -3.93 21.84
C SER A 215 -13.97 -4.71 21.11
N GLN A 216 -14.30 -5.87 20.56
CA GLN A 216 -13.37 -6.71 19.80
C GLN A 216 -12.97 -6.04 18.49
N VAL A 217 -13.94 -5.44 17.80
CA VAL A 217 -13.71 -4.68 16.56
C VAL A 217 -12.86 -3.43 16.86
N ARG A 218 -13.14 -2.71 17.94
CA ARG A 218 -12.33 -1.56 18.36
C ARG A 218 -10.89 -1.94 18.68
N LEU A 219 -10.68 -3.01 19.44
CA LEU A 219 -9.34 -3.51 19.79
C LEU A 219 -8.55 -3.89 18.53
N LEU A 220 -9.19 -4.64 17.63
CA LEU A 220 -8.54 -5.02 16.37
C LEU A 220 -8.24 -3.80 15.50
N PHE A 221 -9.13 -2.80 15.45
CA PHE A 221 -8.91 -1.58 14.71
C PHE A 221 -7.68 -0.81 15.24
N ILE A 222 -7.60 -0.58 16.56
CA ILE A 222 -6.46 0.12 17.18
C ILE A 222 -5.16 -0.66 16.96
N ALA A 223 -5.17 -1.99 17.14
CA ALA A 223 -4.02 -2.84 16.84
C ALA A 223 -3.58 -2.70 15.38
N SER A 224 -4.53 -2.74 14.44
CA SER A 224 -4.26 -2.60 13.02
C SER A 224 -3.70 -1.22 12.66
N VAL A 225 -4.26 -0.13 13.20
CA VAL A 225 -3.72 1.23 13.05
C VAL A 225 -2.27 1.28 13.52
N THR A 226 -1.99 0.71 14.68
CA THR A 226 -0.63 0.69 15.27
C THR A 226 0.35 -0.10 14.40
N MET A 227 -0.06 -1.26 13.87
CA MET A 227 0.76 -2.08 12.96
C MET A 227 1.11 -1.33 11.68
N TRP A 228 0.12 -0.70 11.05
CA TRP A 228 0.34 0.06 9.81
C TRP A 228 1.12 1.35 10.05
N ALA A 229 0.99 1.97 11.23
CA ALA A 229 1.83 3.09 11.62
C ALA A 229 3.31 2.67 11.72
N CYS A 230 3.62 1.54 12.36
CA CYS A 230 4.98 1.01 12.43
C CYS A 230 5.57 0.77 11.03
N ASN A 231 4.82 0.11 10.14
CA ASN A 231 5.28 -0.14 8.77
C ASN A 231 5.52 1.17 7.99
N THR A 232 4.63 2.14 8.13
CA THR A 232 4.77 3.43 7.44
C THR A 232 5.97 4.23 7.97
N MET A 233 6.18 4.26 9.29
CA MET A 233 7.37 4.87 9.87
C MET A 233 8.66 4.25 9.32
N TYR A 234 8.70 2.92 9.17
CA TYR A 234 9.82 2.23 8.55
C TYR A 234 10.05 2.67 7.09
N ILE A 235 8.99 2.72 6.28
CA ILE A 235 9.10 3.12 4.86
C ILE A 235 9.63 4.56 4.72
N ILE A 236 9.18 5.48 5.56
CA ILE A 236 9.59 6.89 5.52
C ILE A 236 11.02 7.07 6.03
N ASP A 237 11.37 6.42 7.13
CA ASP A 237 12.60 6.70 7.88
C ASP A 237 13.80 5.87 7.42
N MET A 238 13.60 4.65 6.92
CA MET A 238 14.68 3.71 6.60
C MET A 238 15.74 4.27 5.64
N PRO A 239 15.39 4.97 4.54
CA PRO A 239 16.41 5.56 3.67
C PRO A 239 17.29 6.59 4.39
N LEU A 240 16.70 7.37 5.28
CA LEU A 240 17.39 8.40 6.07
C LEU A 240 18.25 7.76 7.18
N TYR A 241 17.71 6.77 7.90
CA TYR A 241 18.43 6.03 8.92
C TYR A 241 19.70 5.36 8.37
N ILE A 242 19.58 4.69 7.21
CA ILE A 242 20.72 4.02 6.57
C ILE A 242 21.81 5.03 6.21
N SER A 243 21.44 6.16 5.60
CA SER A 243 22.41 7.13 5.10
C SER A 243 22.97 8.05 6.17
N THR A 244 22.13 8.55 7.09
CA THR A 244 22.54 9.56 8.06
C THR A 244 23.04 8.98 9.37
N THR A 245 22.43 7.90 9.86
CA THR A 245 22.78 7.30 11.15
C THR A 245 23.81 6.17 11.00
N LEU A 246 23.57 5.26 10.04
CA LEU A 246 24.47 4.12 9.86
C LEU A 246 25.65 4.40 8.92
N GLY A 247 25.62 5.49 8.14
CA GLY A 247 26.66 5.81 7.15
C GLY A 247 26.79 4.74 6.04
N LEU A 248 25.73 3.94 5.82
CA LEU A 248 25.70 2.90 4.79
C LEU A 248 25.18 3.46 3.47
N PRO A 249 25.53 2.81 2.34
CA PRO A 249 25.06 3.28 1.03
C PRO A 249 23.53 3.23 0.92
N GLU A 250 22.92 4.31 0.46
CA GLU A 250 21.46 4.50 0.35
C GLU A 250 20.78 3.46 -0.55
N LYS A 251 21.48 2.96 -1.57
CA LYS A 251 21.00 1.86 -2.41
C LYS A 251 20.65 0.60 -1.60
N LEU A 252 21.20 0.47 -0.39
CA LEU A 252 20.85 -0.62 0.53
C LEU A 252 19.38 -0.52 0.96
N ALA A 253 18.82 0.68 1.16
CA ALA A 253 17.40 0.84 1.50
C ALA A 253 16.49 0.24 0.42
N GLY A 254 16.80 0.49 -0.85
CA GLY A 254 16.06 -0.12 -1.97
C GLY A 254 16.14 -1.63 -1.99
N LEU A 255 17.34 -2.19 -1.73
CA LEU A 255 17.52 -3.64 -1.65
C LEU A 255 16.76 -4.25 -0.48
N LEU A 256 16.77 -3.62 0.70
CA LEU A 256 16.04 -4.08 1.89
C LEU A 256 14.53 -4.10 1.62
N MET A 257 13.98 -3.00 1.09
CA MET A 257 12.55 -2.90 0.78
C MET A 257 12.13 -3.89 -0.32
N GLY A 258 12.92 -4.02 -1.39
CA GLY A 258 12.67 -4.99 -2.46
C GLY A 258 12.75 -6.44 -1.97
N THR A 259 13.71 -6.76 -1.10
CA THR A 259 13.84 -8.08 -0.49
C THR A 259 12.64 -8.39 0.41
N ALA A 260 12.23 -7.44 1.26
CA ALA A 260 11.02 -7.59 2.08
C ALA A 260 9.80 -7.87 1.22
N ALA A 261 9.52 -7.03 0.21
CA ALA A 261 8.39 -7.21 -0.69
C ALA A 261 8.43 -8.55 -1.46
N GLY A 262 9.61 -9.01 -1.85
CA GLY A 262 9.78 -10.33 -2.49
C GLY A 262 9.45 -11.49 -1.54
N LEU A 263 9.86 -11.40 -0.28
CA LEU A 263 9.58 -12.40 0.74
C LEU A 263 8.13 -12.34 1.26
N GLU A 264 7.47 -11.18 1.22
CA GLU A 264 6.07 -11.02 1.60
C GLU A 264 5.14 -11.92 0.78
N ILE A 265 5.39 -12.08 -0.52
CA ILE A 265 4.52 -12.85 -1.42
C ILE A 265 4.39 -14.31 -0.97
N PRO A 266 5.47 -15.10 -0.83
CA PRO A 266 5.37 -16.48 -0.37
C PRO A 266 4.85 -16.57 1.07
N ILE A 267 5.21 -15.64 1.96
CA ILE A 267 4.74 -15.64 3.35
C ILE A 267 3.23 -15.39 3.41
N MET A 268 2.70 -14.43 2.63
CA MET A 268 1.27 -14.16 2.54
C MET A 268 0.49 -15.39 2.03
N LEU A 269 1.01 -16.11 1.03
CA LEU A 269 0.41 -17.32 0.50
C LEU A 269 0.42 -18.45 1.55
N LEU A 270 1.53 -18.64 2.26
CA LEU A 270 1.64 -19.61 3.35
C LEU A 270 0.68 -19.27 4.50
N ALA A 271 0.62 -18.00 4.90
CA ALA A 271 -0.30 -17.55 5.94
C ALA A 271 -1.76 -17.83 5.55
N GLY A 272 -2.15 -17.53 4.29
CA GLY A 272 -3.48 -17.86 3.76
C GLY A 272 -3.78 -19.37 3.77
N HIS A 273 -2.79 -20.20 3.40
CA HIS A 273 -2.93 -21.66 3.42
C HIS A 273 -3.11 -22.21 4.84
N TYR A 274 -2.33 -21.71 5.79
CA TYR A 274 -2.38 -22.16 7.18
C TYR A 274 -3.46 -21.50 8.03
N ALA A 275 -4.11 -20.43 7.54
CA ALA A 275 -5.11 -19.67 8.28
C ALA A 275 -6.25 -20.52 8.87
N ARG A 276 -6.71 -21.54 8.13
CA ARG A 276 -7.75 -22.47 8.59
C ARG A 276 -7.28 -23.40 9.71
N ARG A 277 -5.99 -23.76 9.76
CA ARG A 277 -5.44 -24.72 10.74
C ARG A 277 -4.96 -24.02 12.01
N THR A 278 -4.27 -22.89 11.85
CA THR A 278 -3.60 -22.16 12.94
C THR A 278 -4.52 -21.14 13.60
N GLY A 279 -5.58 -20.70 12.90
CA GLY A 279 -6.42 -19.58 13.32
C GLY A 279 -5.82 -18.24 12.91
N LYS A 280 -6.69 -17.29 12.55
CA LYS A 280 -6.27 -15.95 12.08
C LYS A 280 -5.61 -15.14 13.20
N ARG A 281 -6.13 -15.27 14.43
CA ARG A 281 -5.56 -14.63 15.63
C ARG A 281 -4.11 -15.05 15.86
N ASN A 282 -3.80 -16.34 15.84
CA ASN A 282 -2.45 -16.85 16.12
C ASN A 282 -1.45 -16.41 15.04
N LEU A 283 -1.87 -16.36 13.77
CA LEU A 283 -1.03 -15.82 12.69
C LEU A 283 -0.75 -14.33 12.89
N MET A 284 -1.74 -13.53 13.29
CA MET A 284 -1.55 -12.11 13.57
C MET A 284 -0.64 -11.88 14.78
N LEU A 285 -0.73 -12.72 15.83
CA LEU A 285 0.20 -12.67 16.96
C LEU A 285 1.62 -13.04 16.52
N LEU A 286 1.78 -14.04 15.67
CA LEU A 286 3.08 -14.40 15.06
C LEU A 286 3.67 -13.23 14.25
N ALA A 287 2.84 -12.53 13.46
CA ALA A 287 3.27 -11.34 12.74
C ALA A 287 3.79 -10.23 13.66
N LEU A 288 3.12 -10.03 14.81
CA LEU A 288 3.54 -9.02 15.78
C LEU A 288 4.81 -9.42 16.54
N VAL A 289 4.99 -10.70 16.83
CA VAL A 289 6.28 -11.21 17.36
C VAL A 289 7.38 -10.98 16.33
N ALA A 290 7.14 -11.25 15.06
CA ALA A 290 8.10 -10.97 14.00
C ALA A 290 8.40 -9.45 13.90
N ALA A 291 7.42 -8.56 14.05
CA ALA A 291 7.63 -7.12 14.12
C ALA A 291 8.53 -6.71 15.28
N ILE A 292 8.30 -7.27 16.47
CA ILE A 292 9.13 -7.00 17.65
C ILE A 292 10.58 -7.43 17.40
N VAL A 293 10.80 -8.64 16.86
CA VAL A 293 12.13 -9.13 16.50
C VAL A 293 12.78 -8.22 15.45
N PHE A 294 12.02 -7.79 14.45
CA PHE A 294 12.49 -6.90 13.40
C PHE A 294 12.94 -5.55 13.95
N TYR A 295 12.07 -4.82 14.69
CA TYR A 295 12.42 -3.49 15.19
C TYR A 295 13.51 -3.54 16.27
N LEU A 296 13.49 -4.53 17.15
CA LEU A 296 14.58 -4.75 18.10
C LEU A 296 15.90 -5.04 17.36
N GLY A 297 15.84 -5.88 16.33
CA GLY A 297 17.00 -6.21 15.51
C GLY A 297 17.58 -5.02 14.79
N LEU A 298 16.74 -4.09 14.26
CA LEU A 298 17.18 -2.86 13.59
C LEU A 298 18.03 -1.96 14.51
N VAL A 299 17.68 -1.90 15.79
CA VAL A 299 18.43 -1.09 16.76
C VAL A 299 19.69 -1.81 17.25
N MET A 300 19.62 -3.13 17.45
CA MET A 300 20.74 -3.91 17.99
C MET A 300 21.81 -4.27 16.95
N PHE A 301 21.42 -4.43 15.67
CA PHE A 301 22.31 -4.94 14.63
C PHE A 301 22.36 -4.01 13.43
N GLN A 302 23.50 -3.36 13.24
CA GLN A 302 23.68 -2.31 12.21
C GLN A 302 24.49 -2.80 11.00
N SER A 303 24.89 -4.07 10.95
CA SER A 303 25.62 -4.60 9.81
C SER A 303 24.71 -4.86 8.62
N ARG A 304 25.24 -4.68 7.40
CA ARG A 304 24.51 -4.90 6.15
C ARG A 304 23.85 -6.29 6.10
N THR A 305 24.58 -7.33 6.49
CA THR A 305 24.10 -8.71 6.49
C THR A 305 22.94 -8.90 7.47
N ALA A 306 23.07 -8.35 8.69
CA ALA A 306 22.00 -8.42 9.69
C ALA A 306 20.73 -7.70 9.21
N LEU A 307 20.87 -6.50 8.64
CA LEU A 307 19.73 -5.75 8.08
C LEU A 307 19.01 -6.53 6.97
N MET A 308 19.76 -7.27 6.12
CA MET A 308 19.16 -8.13 5.09
C MET A 308 18.43 -9.33 5.70
N VAL A 309 18.99 -10.01 6.70
CA VAL A 309 18.34 -11.13 7.39
C VAL A 309 17.06 -10.68 8.11
N LEU A 310 17.10 -9.51 8.72
CA LEU A 310 15.94 -8.92 9.39
C LEU A 310 14.75 -8.70 8.45
N GLN A 311 14.96 -8.57 7.13
CA GLN A 311 13.86 -8.44 6.18
C GLN A 311 12.96 -9.69 6.12
N LEU A 312 13.43 -10.85 6.56
CA LEU A 312 12.57 -12.02 6.72
C LEU A 312 11.47 -11.78 7.77
N PHE A 313 11.83 -11.16 8.89
CA PHE A 313 10.87 -10.82 9.96
C PHE A 313 9.95 -9.67 9.55
N ASN A 314 10.48 -8.68 8.83
CA ASN A 314 9.68 -7.60 8.25
C ASN A 314 8.64 -8.16 7.27
N ALA A 315 9.06 -9.02 6.37
CA ALA A 315 8.18 -9.67 5.40
C ALA A 315 7.13 -10.57 6.07
N ALA A 316 7.49 -11.26 7.17
CA ALA A 316 6.51 -12.03 7.96
C ALA A 316 5.49 -11.10 8.62
N PHE A 317 5.95 -9.99 9.20
CA PHE A 317 5.09 -8.97 9.78
C PHE A 317 4.09 -8.41 8.76
N VAL A 318 4.58 -7.83 7.67
CA VAL A 318 3.73 -7.13 6.68
C VAL A 318 2.91 -8.13 5.87
N GLY A 319 3.50 -9.25 5.41
CA GLY A 319 2.82 -10.24 4.58
C GLY A 319 1.65 -10.91 5.29
N ILE A 320 1.78 -11.23 6.57
CA ILE A 320 0.68 -11.82 7.35
C ILE A 320 -0.43 -10.78 7.58
N ILE A 321 -0.09 -9.55 7.97
CA ILE A 321 -1.09 -8.50 8.22
C ILE A 321 -1.86 -8.18 6.95
N ALA A 322 -1.18 -8.02 5.83
CA ALA A 322 -1.81 -7.74 4.53
C ALA A 322 -2.69 -8.89 4.05
N GLY A 323 -2.27 -10.15 4.28
CA GLY A 323 -3.00 -11.33 3.86
C GLY A 323 -4.17 -11.72 4.76
N ILE A 324 -4.02 -11.58 6.08
CA ILE A 324 -4.97 -12.12 7.08
C ILE A 324 -5.78 -11.02 7.78
N GLY A 325 -5.24 -9.80 7.89
CA GLY A 325 -5.86 -8.73 8.69
C GLY A 325 -7.30 -8.45 8.27
N MET A 326 -7.56 -8.27 6.97
CA MET A 326 -8.93 -8.04 6.46
C MET A 326 -9.88 -9.21 6.79
N LEU A 327 -9.40 -10.44 6.67
CA LEU A 327 -10.21 -11.64 6.95
C LEU A 327 -10.59 -11.72 8.43
N TRP A 328 -9.71 -11.30 9.33
CA TRP A 328 -10.01 -11.29 10.77
C TRP A 328 -11.08 -10.25 11.13
N PHE A 329 -11.06 -9.07 10.48
CA PHE A 329 -12.18 -8.12 10.60
C PHE A 329 -13.50 -8.72 10.09
N GLN A 330 -13.48 -9.46 8.98
CA GLN A 330 -14.67 -10.08 8.41
C GLN A 330 -15.24 -11.16 9.34
N ASP A 331 -14.39 -11.93 10.02
CA ASP A 331 -14.83 -12.94 11.00
C ASP A 331 -15.50 -12.31 12.24
N LEU A 332 -14.98 -11.18 12.71
CA LEU A 332 -15.60 -10.45 13.83
C LEU A 332 -16.92 -9.77 13.44
N MET A 333 -17.18 -9.63 12.15
CA MET A 333 -18.34 -8.93 11.60
C MET A 333 -19.11 -9.80 10.59
N PRO A 334 -19.66 -10.96 11.01
CA PRO A 334 -20.35 -11.87 10.08
C PRO A 334 -21.53 -11.17 9.42
N GLY A 335 -21.70 -11.42 8.10
CA GLY A 335 -22.73 -10.77 7.28
C GLY A 335 -22.43 -9.30 6.90
N ARG A 336 -21.27 -8.75 7.32
CA ARG A 336 -20.92 -7.34 7.11
C ARG A 336 -19.54 -7.17 6.45
N ALA A 337 -19.23 -7.99 5.46
CA ALA A 337 -17.92 -8.05 4.81
C ALA A 337 -17.47 -6.68 4.24
N GLY A 338 -18.39 -5.90 3.69
CA GLY A 338 -18.10 -4.55 3.18
C GLY A 338 -17.64 -3.59 4.28
N ALA A 339 -18.36 -3.55 5.41
CA ALA A 339 -17.99 -2.71 6.56
C ALA A 339 -16.65 -3.15 7.18
N ALA A 340 -16.40 -4.46 7.28
CA ALA A 340 -15.15 -5.03 7.76
C ALA A 340 -13.96 -4.62 6.86
N THR A 341 -14.13 -4.71 5.54
CA THR A 341 -13.12 -4.27 4.57
C THR A 341 -12.84 -2.77 4.67
N THR A 342 -13.90 -1.96 4.86
CA THR A 342 -13.76 -0.51 5.04
C THR A 342 -12.99 -0.19 6.33
N LEU A 343 -13.28 -0.88 7.45
CA LEU A 343 -12.54 -0.67 8.70
C LEU A 343 -11.07 -1.05 8.56
N PHE A 344 -10.77 -2.17 7.89
CA PHE A 344 -9.38 -2.56 7.62
C PHE A 344 -8.65 -1.50 6.78
N THR A 345 -9.21 -1.05 5.67
CA THR A 345 -8.59 -0.02 4.83
C THR A 345 -8.47 1.34 5.53
N THR A 346 -9.46 1.69 6.35
CA THR A 346 -9.40 2.90 7.19
C THR A 346 -8.29 2.79 8.24
N SER A 347 -8.05 1.61 8.81
CA SER A 347 -6.94 1.42 9.75
C SER A 347 -5.57 1.62 9.09
N ILE A 348 -5.39 1.19 7.85
CA ILE A 348 -4.17 1.46 7.05
C ILE A 348 -3.97 2.97 6.92
N SER A 349 -4.99 3.66 6.43
CA SER A 349 -4.92 5.10 6.18
C SER A 349 -4.70 5.91 7.46
N THR A 350 -5.37 5.54 8.56
CA THR A 350 -5.18 6.17 9.87
C THR A 350 -3.75 5.95 10.38
N GLY A 351 -3.22 4.74 10.22
CA GLY A 351 -1.83 4.42 10.54
C GLY A 351 -0.84 5.30 9.77
N MET A 352 -1.06 5.49 8.48
CA MET A 352 -0.22 6.37 7.64
C MET A 352 -0.24 7.83 8.10
N ILE A 353 -1.42 8.37 8.45
CA ILE A 353 -1.56 9.74 8.94
C ILE A 353 -0.75 9.95 10.23
N ILE A 354 -0.94 9.05 11.20
CA ILE A 354 -0.29 9.13 12.50
C ILE A 354 1.23 8.94 12.36
N ALA A 355 1.65 8.01 11.52
CA ALA A 355 3.05 7.67 11.30
C ALA A 355 3.87 8.87 10.81
N GLY A 356 3.36 9.67 9.87
CA GLY A 356 4.09 10.79 9.30
C GLY A 356 4.51 11.80 10.37
N ILE A 357 3.55 12.30 11.15
CA ILE A 357 3.82 13.29 12.21
C ILE A 357 4.74 12.70 13.29
N ILE A 358 4.45 11.48 13.74
CA ILE A 358 5.21 10.84 14.82
C ILE A 358 6.65 10.59 14.37
N GLN A 359 6.85 10.00 13.19
CA GLN A 359 8.17 9.73 12.63
C GLN A 359 8.97 11.04 12.50
N GLY A 360 8.39 12.07 11.86
CA GLY A 360 9.07 13.35 11.67
C GLY A 360 9.46 14.03 12.98
N THR A 361 8.56 14.04 13.97
CA THR A 361 8.83 14.63 15.27
C THR A 361 9.90 13.87 16.06
N MET A 362 9.83 12.54 16.04
CA MET A 362 10.78 11.68 16.75
C MET A 362 12.18 11.78 16.14
N SER A 363 12.29 11.67 14.81
CA SER A 363 13.58 11.73 14.12
C SER A 363 14.24 13.10 14.24
N GLU A 364 13.48 14.20 14.23
CA GLU A 364 14.02 15.55 14.39
C GLU A 364 14.54 15.83 15.80
N ARG A 365 13.83 15.36 16.84
CA ARG A 365 14.18 15.65 18.24
C ARG A 365 15.18 14.68 18.84
N PHE A 366 15.09 13.42 18.47
CA PHE A 366 15.82 12.33 19.14
C PHE A 366 16.66 11.48 18.15
N GLY A 367 16.68 11.86 16.87
CA GLY A 367 17.39 11.13 15.81
C GLY A 367 16.61 9.94 15.26
N HIS A 368 17.04 9.43 14.11
CA HIS A 368 16.34 8.38 13.35
C HIS A 368 16.23 7.03 14.11
N GLU A 369 17.21 6.70 14.97
CA GLU A 369 17.15 5.47 15.77
C GLU A 369 15.96 5.45 16.72
N SER A 370 15.55 6.62 17.26
CA SER A 370 14.42 6.74 18.17
C SER A 370 13.09 6.31 17.55
N VAL A 371 12.95 6.44 16.24
CA VAL A 371 11.77 5.99 15.48
C VAL A 371 11.59 4.48 15.63
N TYR A 372 12.67 3.70 15.60
CA TYR A 372 12.61 2.24 15.72
C TYR A 372 12.41 1.77 17.15
N TRP A 373 12.92 2.50 18.15
CA TRP A 373 12.57 2.27 19.56
C TRP A 373 11.07 2.50 19.81
N LEU A 374 10.52 3.57 19.22
CA LEU A 374 9.08 3.82 19.30
C LEU A 374 8.28 2.75 18.58
N ALA A 375 8.69 2.36 17.36
CA ALA A 375 8.04 1.30 16.59
C ALA A 375 8.04 -0.04 17.35
N LEU A 376 9.12 -0.36 18.05
CA LEU A 376 9.21 -1.52 18.95
C LEU A 376 8.16 -1.43 20.07
N GLY A 377 8.05 -0.28 20.75
CA GLY A 377 7.05 -0.07 21.79
C GLY A 377 5.62 -0.19 21.27
N LEU A 378 5.36 0.35 20.09
CA LEU A 378 4.05 0.25 19.41
C LEU A 378 3.75 -1.19 18.96
N ALA A 379 4.75 -1.95 18.50
CA ALA A 379 4.57 -3.37 18.15
C ALA A 379 4.21 -4.22 19.38
N VAL A 380 4.84 -3.96 20.54
CA VAL A 380 4.49 -4.59 21.82
C VAL A 380 3.07 -4.21 22.26
N LEU A 381 2.70 -2.93 22.14
CA LEU A 381 1.33 -2.47 22.41
C LEU A 381 0.31 -3.18 21.49
N ALA A 382 0.60 -3.26 20.18
CA ALA A 382 -0.26 -3.94 19.23
C ALA A 382 -0.41 -5.43 19.56
N LEU A 383 0.67 -6.10 20.00
CA LEU A 383 0.63 -7.48 20.47
C LEU A 383 -0.30 -7.64 21.70
N GLY A 384 -0.19 -6.73 22.67
CA GLY A 384 -1.06 -6.72 23.85
C GLY A 384 -2.53 -6.49 23.50
N LEU A 385 -2.83 -5.61 22.55
CA LEU A 385 -4.19 -5.37 22.06
C LEU A 385 -4.73 -6.57 21.27
N ALA A 386 -3.97 -7.07 20.30
CA ALA A 386 -4.37 -8.19 19.45
C ALA A 386 -4.56 -9.49 20.24
N SER A 387 -3.76 -9.72 21.31
CA SER A 387 -3.90 -10.88 22.18
C SER A 387 -5.23 -10.91 22.96
N ARG A 388 -5.88 -9.76 23.14
CA ARG A 388 -7.20 -9.64 23.79
C ARG A 388 -8.37 -9.77 22.82
N VAL A 389 -8.11 -9.78 21.52
CA VAL A 389 -9.14 -10.02 20.51
C VAL A 389 -9.43 -11.51 20.46
N ARG A 390 -10.72 -11.86 20.49
CA ARG A 390 -11.15 -13.28 20.45
C ARG A 390 -10.79 -13.93 19.12
N ASP A 391 -10.50 -15.21 19.17
CA ASP A 391 -10.41 -16.06 17.97
C ASP A 391 -11.82 -16.49 17.55
N VAL A 392 -12.14 -16.27 16.29
CA VAL A 392 -13.37 -16.77 15.69
C VAL A 392 -12.98 -18.02 14.90
N VAL A 393 -13.09 -19.17 15.58
CA VAL A 393 -12.83 -20.47 14.91
C VAL A 393 -14.02 -20.74 13.98
N ASP A 394 -13.74 -20.94 12.69
CA ASP A 394 -14.71 -21.43 11.74
C ASP A 394 -15.23 -22.80 12.24
N ARG A 395 -16.49 -22.86 12.72
CA ARG A 395 -17.21 -24.10 13.03
C ARG A 395 -17.80 -24.71 11.80
#